data_0f2c3d664b9c6d1cdef9a2edcb5ed8ea
#
_entry.id   0f2c3d664b9c6d1cdef9a2edcb5ed8ea
#
_cell.length_a   1.000
_cell.length_b   1.000
_cell.length_c   1.000
_cell.angle_alpha   90.00
_cell.angle_beta   90.00
_cell.angle_gamma   90.00
#
_symmetry.space_group_name_H-M   'P 1'
#
loop_
_entity.id
_entity.type
_entity.pdbx_description
1 polymer ?
#
loop_
_entity_poly.entity_id
_entity_poly.type
_entity_poly.pdbx_seq_one_letter_code
_entity_poly.pdbx_strand_id
1 'polypeptide(L)'
;MDEKKTVYYQDEYNDDFAGNNINTKTVKSDFKYVNDNWLFKVNSFLLKYLFAVPVLWLVNTIFFRPKIENKKVLKALKKKGYYLYSNHVLPYDPVVLPIKAHARKNTIIIAGPDLFSINGLVNWIVKHLGAIPIPNNDQEMNENFLNGLSWHINKGHRVLIYPEAHIWPYCTMIRHLRPGAFRYPITDNAPVIVSTTTFKKRKGNKKPKPIIYLDGPFYPDESLPYRDRVNDLTEKVYECMKYRASKKDNYSYIIYKKKGDE
;
A
#
# COMPACT_ATOMS: atom_id res chain seq x y z
N MET A 1 19.39 29.24 -0.96
CA MET A 1 18.42 28.22 -1.46
C MET A 1 18.87 26.91 -0.87
N ASP A 2 18.00 26.20 -0.11
CA ASP A 2 18.38 24.88 0.38
C ASP A 2 18.54 23.95 -0.81
N GLU A 3 19.71 23.39 -0.97
CA GLU A 3 20.03 22.45 -2.04
C GLU A 3 19.17 21.20 -1.86
N LYS A 4 18.25 20.95 -2.78
CA LYS A 4 17.37 19.78 -2.71
C LYS A 4 18.19 18.54 -3.04
N LYS A 5 18.06 17.50 -2.21
CA LYS A 5 18.70 16.20 -2.48
C LYS A 5 18.18 15.65 -3.81
N THR A 6 19.09 15.43 -4.76
CA THR A 6 18.80 14.74 -6.01
C THR A 6 19.22 13.27 -5.90
N VAL A 7 18.36 12.38 -6.36
CA VAL A 7 18.60 10.94 -6.42
C VAL A 7 18.46 10.52 -7.88
N TYR A 8 19.47 9.81 -8.39
CA TYR A 8 19.47 9.31 -9.75
C TYR A 8 19.04 7.84 -9.77
N TYR A 9 18.08 7.51 -10.65
CA TYR A 9 17.61 6.14 -10.88
C TYR A 9 17.96 5.68 -12.29
N GLN A 10 18.04 4.36 -12.49
CA GLN A 10 18.27 3.72 -13.79
C GLN A 10 17.02 3.03 -14.30
N ASP A 11 16.36 2.28 -13.41
CA ASP A 11 15.19 1.48 -13.71
C ASP A 11 14.03 1.88 -12.78
N GLU A 12 12.99 2.48 -13.36
CA GLU A 12 11.81 2.92 -12.63
C GLU A 12 11.04 1.76 -11.99
N TYR A 13 11.13 0.56 -12.58
CA TYR A 13 10.40 -0.62 -12.11
C TYR A 13 11.12 -1.38 -10.97
N ASN A 14 12.47 -1.37 -10.97
CA ASN A 14 13.23 -2.27 -10.13
C ASN A 14 14.12 -1.55 -9.11
N ASP A 15 14.42 -0.26 -9.31
CA ASP A 15 15.22 0.48 -8.35
C ASP A 15 14.46 0.65 -7.02
N ASP A 16 15.12 0.28 -5.92
CA ASP A 16 14.60 0.45 -4.55
C ASP A 16 15.52 1.38 -3.75
N PHE A 17 14.93 2.43 -3.19
CA PHE A 17 15.63 3.40 -2.35
C PHE A 17 15.27 3.29 -0.87
N ALA A 18 14.59 2.20 -0.47
CA ALA A 18 14.25 1.93 0.94
C ALA A 18 15.46 1.49 1.79
N GLY A 19 16.54 1.04 1.14
CA GLY A 19 17.78 0.65 1.84
C GLY A 19 17.68 -0.69 2.58
N ASN A 20 16.95 -1.65 2.05
CA ASN A 20 16.81 -2.96 2.65
C ASN A 20 17.97 -3.88 2.25
N ASN A 21 18.85 -4.21 3.20
CA ASN A 21 19.90 -5.24 3.05
C ASN A 21 19.44 -6.60 3.63
N ILE A 22 18.17 -6.96 3.42
CA ILE A 22 17.63 -8.22 3.95
C ILE A 22 17.86 -9.32 2.91
N ASN A 23 18.56 -10.39 3.31
CA ASN A 23 18.63 -11.60 2.49
C ASN A 23 17.23 -12.23 2.41
N THR A 24 16.59 -12.06 1.26
CA THR A 24 15.24 -12.52 1.02
C THR A 24 15.18 -14.04 0.96
N LYS A 25 14.43 -14.63 1.88
CA LYS A 25 14.14 -16.07 1.89
C LYS A 25 12.90 -16.35 1.06
N THR A 26 12.89 -17.49 0.41
CA THR A 26 11.68 -17.97 -0.27
C THR A 26 10.56 -18.18 0.75
N VAL A 27 9.40 -17.65 0.48
CA VAL A 27 8.20 -17.90 1.29
C VAL A 27 7.82 -19.37 1.13
N LYS A 28 7.53 -20.06 2.24
CA LYS A 28 7.15 -21.46 2.20
C LYS A 28 5.79 -21.66 1.52
N SER A 29 5.64 -22.73 0.76
CA SER A 29 4.40 -23.07 0.05
C SER A 29 3.21 -23.31 0.98
N ASP A 30 3.46 -23.71 2.24
CA ASP A 30 2.46 -23.92 3.29
C ASP A 30 2.00 -22.63 4.00
N PHE A 31 2.35 -21.46 3.47
CA PHE A 31 1.94 -20.18 4.06
C PHE A 31 0.42 -20.03 4.09
N LYS A 32 -0.14 -19.83 5.29
CA LYS A 32 -1.58 -19.64 5.48
C LYS A 32 -1.99 -18.19 5.24
N TYR A 33 -2.56 -17.91 4.06
CA TYR A 33 -3.11 -16.60 3.72
C TYR A 33 -4.37 -16.23 4.52
N VAL A 34 -5.09 -17.25 4.99
CA VAL A 34 -6.19 -17.13 5.94
C VAL A 34 -5.85 -17.97 7.17
N ASN A 35 -5.91 -17.37 8.35
CA ASN A 35 -5.69 -18.07 9.59
C ASN A 35 -6.95 -18.08 10.44
N ASP A 36 -7.60 -19.24 10.51
CA ASP A 36 -8.85 -19.44 11.24
C ASP A 36 -8.66 -19.90 12.69
N ASN A 37 -7.41 -20.15 13.10
CA ASN A 37 -7.09 -20.52 14.47
C ASN A 37 -7.55 -19.43 15.46
N TRP A 38 -8.31 -19.83 16.48
CA TRP A 38 -8.87 -18.87 17.44
C TRP A 38 -7.79 -18.15 18.25
N LEU A 39 -6.72 -18.83 18.64
CA LEU A 39 -5.58 -18.21 19.35
C LEU A 39 -4.90 -17.16 18.49
N PHE A 40 -4.71 -17.45 17.19
CA PHE A 40 -4.18 -16.45 16.26
C PHE A 40 -5.08 -15.22 16.15
N LYS A 41 -6.40 -15.44 16.08
CA LYS A 41 -7.38 -14.34 16.02
C LYS A 41 -7.37 -13.49 17.28
N VAL A 42 -7.31 -14.12 18.46
CA VAL A 42 -7.23 -13.41 19.75
C VAL A 42 -5.93 -12.63 19.86
N ASN A 43 -4.79 -13.25 19.57
CA ASN A 43 -3.49 -12.57 19.61
C ASN A 43 -3.44 -11.40 18.61
N SER A 44 -3.96 -11.60 17.40
CA SER A 44 -4.03 -10.54 16.39
C SER A 44 -4.94 -9.38 16.83
N PHE A 45 -6.07 -9.69 17.48
CA PHE A 45 -6.97 -8.68 18.01
C PHE A 45 -6.30 -7.85 19.13
N LEU A 46 -5.69 -8.52 20.10
CA LEU A 46 -5.02 -7.88 21.23
C LEU A 46 -3.84 -7.03 20.72
N LEU A 47 -2.95 -7.62 19.91
CA LEU A 47 -1.81 -6.91 19.36
C LEU A 47 -2.25 -5.68 18.54
N LYS A 48 -3.25 -5.84 17.68
CA LYS A 48 -3.72 -4.80 16.78
C LYS A 48 -4.43 -3.68 17.53
N TYR A 49 -5.43 -3.99 18.31
CA TYR A 49 -6.34 -2.98 18.86
C TYR A 49 -5.92 -2.47 20.25
N LEU A 50 -5.22 -3.27 21.03
CA LEU A 50 -4.75 -2.86 22.35
C LEU A 50 -3.39 -2.15 22.29
N PHE A 51 -2.51 -2.55 21.34
CA PHE A 51 -1.16 -2.00 21.23
C PHE A 51 -0.93 -1.21 19.94
N ALA A 52 -1.02 -1.86 18.76
CA ALA A 52 -0.58 -1.24 17.52
C ALA A 52 -1.43 -0.02 17.14
N VAL A 53 -2.76 -0.10 17.18
CA VAL A 53 -3.64 1.01 16.81
C VAL A 53 -3.44 2.23 17.73
N PRO A 54 -3.45 2.13 19.07
CA PRO A 54 -3.20 3.27 19.95
C PRO A 54 -1.81 3.87 19.76
N VAL A 55 -0.77 3.03 19.74
CA VAL A 55 0.62 3.51 19.60
C VAL A 55 0.82 4.19 18.24
N LEU A 56 0.41 3.55 17.15
CA LEU A 56 0.54 4.12 15.81
C LEU A 56 -0.35 5.36 15.61
N TRP A 57 -1.52 5.40 16.25
CA TRP A 57 -2.35 6.60 16.23
C TRP A 57 -1.63 7.79 16.90
N LEU A 58 -0.98 7.53 18.05
CA LEU A 58 -0.20 8.55 18.77
C LEU A 58 1.00 9.01 17.95
N VAL A 59 1.80 8.06 17.41
CA VAL A 59 2.94 8.33 16.53
C VAL A 59 2.51 9.15 15.31
N ASN A 60 1.43 8.74 14.65
CA ASN A 60 0.87 9.47 13.51
C ASN A 60 0.42 10.90 13.89
N THR A 61 -0.08 11.09 15.09
CA THR A 61 -0.59 12.39 15.55
C THR A 61 0.53 13.34 15.94
N ILE A 62 1.59 12.82 16.55
CA ILE A 62 2.70 13.66 17.07
C ILE A 62 3.76 13.90 15.97
N PHE A 63 4.21 12.85 15.30
CA PHE A 63 5.39 12.91 14.43
C PHE A 63 5.02 13.14 12.95
N PHE A 64 4.19 12.29 12.38
CA PHE A 64 3.91 12.33 10.94
C PHE A 64 2.87 13.39 10.58
N ARG A 65 1.83 13.55 11.41
CA ARG A 65 0.74 14.52 11.22
C ARG A 65 0.14 14.50 9.81
N PRO A 66 -0.14 13.33 9.21
CA PRO A 66 -0.71 13.27 7.88
C PRO A 66 -2.09 13.90 7.89
N LYS A 67 -2.44 14.58 6.78
CA LYS A 67 -3.80 15.05 6.53
C LYS A 67 -4.46 14.08 5.55
N ILE A 68 -5.64 13.57 5.89
CA ILE A 68 -6.45 12.76 4.97
C ILE A 68 -7.52 13.65 4.37
N GLU A 69 -7.53 13.74 3.06
CA GLU A 69 -8.55 14.42 2.28
C GLU A 69 -9.57 13.42 1.72
N ASN A 70 -10.80 13.89 1.53
CA ASN A 70 -11.90 13.15 0.92
C ASN A 70 -12.25 11.81 1.60
N LYS A 71 -12.05 11.70 2.89
CA LYS A 71 -12.34 10.49 3.69
C LYS A 71 -13.79 9.98 3.54
N LYS A 72 -14.70 10.85 3.08
CA LYS A 72 -16.12 10.53 2.88
C LYS A 72 -16.34 9.37 1.89
N VAL A 73 -15.44 9.16 0.92
CA VAL A 73 -15.55 8.05 -0.07
C VAL A 73 -15.59 6.67 0.60
N LEU A 74 -15.00 6.54 1.80
CA LEU A 74 -15.01 5.29 2.56
C LEU A 74 -16.34 4.96 3.23
N LYS A 75 -17.29 5.92 3.30
CA LYS A 75 -18.57 5.71 4.00
C LYS A 75 -19.40 4.61 3.34
N ALA A 76 -19.45 4.59 2.01
CA ALA A 76 -20.17 3.58 1.23
C ALA A 76 -19.59 2.17 1.39
N LEU A 77 -18.30 2.07 1.76
CA LEU A 77 -17.56 0.82 1.87
C LEU A 77 -17.33 0.37 3.31
N LYS A 78 -18.05 0.95 4.29
CA LYS A 78 -17.85 0.64 5.71
C LYS A 78 -17.94 -0.85 6.03
N LYS A 79 -18.90 -1.54 5.43
CA LYS A 79 -19.16 -2.99 5.62
C LYS A 79 -18.63 -3.86 4.46
N LYS A 80 -18.28 -3.26 3.32
CA LYS A 80 -17.83 -3.98 2.12
C LYS A 80 -16.32 -4.13 2.11
N GLY A 81 -15.81 -5.24 1.58
CA GLY A 81 -14.40 -5.39 1.25
C GLY A 81 -14.02 -4.48 0.07
N TYR A 82 -12.79 -4.05 0.02
CA TYR A 82 -12.28 -3.25 -1.08
C TYR A 82 -10.76 -3.31 -1.16
N TYR A 83 -10.23 -3.09 -2.35
CA TYR A 83 -8.81 -2.89 -2.57
C TYR A 83 -8.44 -1.43 -2.38
N LEU A 84 -7.33 -1.16 -1.69
CA LEU A 84 -6.79 0.17 -1.46
C LEU A 84 -5.42 0.25 -2.14
N TYR A 85 -5.36 0.93 -3.28
CA TYR A 85 -4.11 1.15 -4.01
C TYR A 85 -3.47 2.47 -3.59
N SER A 86 -2.18 2.44 -3.27
CA SER A 86 -1.45 3.63 -2.83
C SER A 86 -0.10 3.73 -3.53
N ASN A 87 0.35 4.95 -3.84
CA ASN A 87 1.74 5.18 -4.19
C ASN A 87 2.64 4.93 -2.97
N HIS A 88 3.87 4.46 -3.20
CA HIS A 88 4.78 4.02 -2.14
C HIS A 88 5.94 5.00 -1.94
N VAL A 89 5.69 6.05 -1.17
CA VAL A 89 6.58 7.20 -1.03
C VAL A 89 7.07 7.47 0.39
N LEU A 90 6.62 6.67 1.36
CA LEU A 90 7.08 6.77 2.74
C LEU A 90 7.31 5.36 3.32
N PRO A 91 8.42 5.11 4.03
CA PRO A 91 8.68 3.81 4.66
C PRO A 91 7.59 3.38 5.65
N TYR A 92 6.82 4.34 6.17
CA TYR A 92 5.74 4.14 7.14
C TYR A 92 4.33 4.22 6.53
N ASP A 93 4.18 4.29 5.21
CA ASP A 93 2.88 4.27 4.53
C ASP A 93 1.98 3.11 4.99
N PRO A 94 2.49 1.86 5.16
CA PRO A 94 1.67 0.73 5.56
C PRO A 94 1.02 0.87 6.93
N VAL A 95 1.58 1.71 7.80
CA VAL A 95 1.04 1.93 9.15
C VAL A 95 0.26 3.24 9.27
N VAL A 96 0.61 4.26 8.48
CA VAL A 96 -0.08 5.56 8.49
C VAL A 96 -1.48 5.46 7.89
N LEU A 97 -1.55 4.95 6.67
CA LEU A 97 -2.77 4.95 5.88
C LEU A 97 -3.90 4.12 6.52
N PRO A 98 -3.68 2.86 6.95
CA PRO A 98 -4.72 2.10 7.62
C PRO A 98 -5.29 2.75 8.87
N ILE A 99 -4.43 3.32 9.71
CA ILE A 99 -4.83 3.94 10.98
C ILE A 99 -5.61 5.23 10.75
N LYS A 100 -5.13 6.09 9.88
CA LYS A 100 -5.75 7.40 9.65
C LYS A 100 -6.99 7.33 8.77
N ALA A 101 -7.04 6.39 7.81
CA ALA A 101 -8.21 6.21 6.96
C ALA A 101 -9.38 5.61 7.75
N HIS A 102 -9.19 4.44 8.36
CA HIS A 102 -10.20 3.75 9.16
C HIS A 102 -9.56 2.72 10.10
N ALA A 103 -9.18 3.12 11.30
CA ALA A 103 -8.45 2.29 12.25
C ALA A 103 -9.15 0.96 12.64
N ARG A 104 -10.49 0.96 12.69
CA ARG A 104 -11.27 -0.23 13.07
C ARG A 104 -11.48 -1.22 11.93
N LYS A 105 -11.20 -0.84 10.67
CA LYS A 105 -11.34 -1.76 9.53
C LYS A 105 -10.14 -2.68 9.46
N ASN A 106 -10.40 -3.99 9.43
CA ASN A 106 -9.32 -4.95 9.27
C ASN A 106 -8.62 -4.73 7.93
N THR A 107 -7.28 -4.68 7.96
CA THR A 107 -6.45 -4.40 6.80
C THR A 107 -5.48 -5.55 6.60
N ILE A 108 -5.48 -6.08 5.41
CA ILE A 108 -4.47 -7.00 4.91
C ILE A 108 -3.50 -6.19 4.07
N ILE A 109 -2.21 -6.35 4.29
CA ILE A 109 -1.15 -5.61 3.60
C ILE A 109 -0.36 -6.60 2.76
N ILE A 110 -0.39 -6.43 1.44
CA ILE A 110 0.46 -7.23 0.55
C ILE A 110 1.87 -6.66 0.62
N ALA A 111 2.83 -7.52 0.97
CA ALA A 111 4.22 -7.13 1.16
C ALA A 111 5.18 -8.07 0.43
N GLY A 112 6.40 -7.58 0.17
CA GLY A 112 7.46 -8.38 -0.41
C GLY A 112 7.92 -9.50 0.53
N PRO A 113 8.54 -10.57 0.01
CA PRO A 113 9.02 -11.70 0.79
C PRO A 113 10.16 -11.34 1.76
N ASP A 114 10.86 -10.24 1.53
CA ASP A 114 11.89 -9.67 2.40
C ASP A 114 11.36 -9.41 3.82
N LEU A 115 10.16 -8.84 3.95
CA LEU A 115 9.52 -8.57 5.24
C LEU A 115 9.31 -9.86 6.06
N PHE A 116 9.04 -10.98 5.39
CA PHE A 116 8.83 -12.30 6.02
C PHE A 116 10.13 -13.06 6.27
N SER A 117 11.25 -12.55 5.76
CA SER A 117 12.59 -13.09 5.95
C SER A 117 13.21 -12.70 7.29
N ILE A 118 12.65 -11.67 7.93
CA ILE A 118 13.01 -11.25 9.29
C ILE A 118 12.51 -12.31 10.27
N ASN A 119 13.40 -12.88 11.07
CA ASN A 119 13.07 -13.94 12.02
C ASN A 119 12.51 -13.40 13.35
N GLY A 120 11.94 -14.30 14.16
CA GLY A 120 11.57 -14.06 15.56
C GLY A 120 10.33 -13.17 15.73
N LEU A 121 10.41 -12.29 16.73
CA LEU A 121 9.28 -11.46 17.17
C LEU A 121 8.75 -10.54 16.07
N VAL A 122 9.63 -10.00 15.22
CA VAL A 122 9.21 -9.08 14.14
C VAL A 122 8.33 -9.81 13.12
N ASN A 123 8.70 -11.02 12.71
CA ASN A 123 7.89 -11.83 11.80
C ASN A 123 6.52 -12.16 12.41
N TRP A 124 6.51 -12.51 13.70
CA TRP A 124 5.28 -12.79 14.44
C TRP A 124 4.37 -11.55 14.46
N ILE A 125 4.90 -10.36 14.80
CA ILE A 125 4.15 -9.10 14.81
C ILE A 125 3.57 -8.78 13.43
N VAL A 126 4.40 -8.87 12.38
CA VAL A 126 4.01 -8.54 11.00
C VAL A 126 2.83 -9.39 10.54
N LYS A 127 2.88 -10.72 10.80
CA LYS A 127 1.79 -11.64 10.47
C LYS A 127 0.50 -11.33 11.24
N HIS A 128 0.61 -11.05 12.54
CA HIS A 128 -0.57 -10.74 13.37
C HIS A 128 -1.16 -9.37 13.08
N LEU A 129 -0.38 -8.44 12.52
CA LEU A 129 -0.88 -7.15 12.02
C LEU A 129 -1.57 -7.25 10.64
N GLY A 130 -1.50 -8.40 9.99
CA GLY A 130 -2.22 -8.68 8.75
C GLY A 130 -1.39 -8.50 7.48
N ALA A 131 -0.06 -8.53 7.56
CA ALA A 131 0.76 -8.62 6.37
C ALA A 131 0.73 -10.03 5.79
N ILE A 132 0.66 -10.13 4.48
CA ILE A 132 0.75 -11.37 3.71
C ILE A 132 1.78 -11.22 2.59
N PRO A 133 2.58 -12.26 2.31
CA PRO A 133 3.59 -12.20 1.26
C PRO A 133 2.97 -12.31 -0.13
N ILE A 134 3.60 -11.64 -1.10
CA ILE A 134 3.39 -11.97 -2.50
C ILE A 134 3.91 -13.41 -2.72
N PRO A 135 3.13 -14.28 -3.40
CA PRO A 135 3.58 -15.63 -3.66
C PRO A 135 4.81 -15.65 -4.58
N ASN A 136 5.61 -16.69 -4.45
CA ASN A 136 6.64 -17.03 -5.43
C ASN A 136 5.96 -17.52 -6.73
N ASN A 137 6.76 -17.92 -7.74
CA ASN A 137 6.24 -18.48 -8.99
C ASN A 137 5.68 -19.92 -8.84
N ASP A 138 5.21 -20.29 -7.68
CA ASP A 138 4.56 -21.56 -7.38
C ASP A 138 3.06 -21.46 -7.60
N GLN A 139 2.49 -22.38 -8.41
CA GLN A 139 1.10 -22.32 -8.82
C GLN A 139 0.14 -22.51 -7.65
N GLU A 140 0.38 -23.50 -6.78
CA GLU A 140 -0.47 -23.77 -5.61
C GLU A 140 -0.47 -22.60 -4.65
N MET A 141 0.71 -22.00 -4.44
CA MET A 141 0.84 -20.81 -3.61
C MET A 141 0.09 -19.62 -4.20
N ASN A 142 0.11 -19.44 -5.54
CA ASN A 142 -0.65 -18.40 -6.23
C ASN A 142 -2.16 -18.60 -6.06
N GLU A 143 -2.66 -19.82 -6.19
CA GLU A 143 -4.08 -20.14 -6.00
C GLU A 143 -4.50 -19.89 -4.55
N ASN A 144 -3.72 -20.34 -3.57
CA ASN A 144 -3.97 -20.11 -2.16
C ASN A 144 -3.96 -18.61 -1.80
N PHE A 145 -3.07 -17.84 -2.40
CA PHE A 145 -3.03 -16.39 -2.24
C PHE A 145 -4.29 -15.71 -2.78
N LEU A 146 -4.71 -16.03 -4.01
CA LEU A 146 -5.92 -15.47 -4.61
C LEU A 146 -7.17 -15.82 -3.81
N ASN A 147 -7.31 -17.10 -3.42
CA ASN A 147 -8.42 -17.55 -2.57
C ASN A 147 -8.41 -16.83 -1.22
N GLY A 148 -7.24 -16.58 -0.65
CA GLY A 148 -7.07 -15.80 0.58
C GLY A 148 -7.53 -14.35 0.42
N LEU A 149 -7.18 -13.69 -0.68
CA LEU A 149 -7.62 -12.32 -0.97
C LEU A 149 -9.15 -12.26 -1.10
N SER A 150 -9.74 -13.15 -1.89
CA SER A 150 -11.19 -13.25 -2.07
C SER A 150 -11.91 -13.49 -0.75
N TRP A 151 -11.38 -14.35 0.11
CA TRP A 151 -11.93 -14.56 1.44
C TRP A 151 -11.91 -13.27 2.28
N HIS A 152 -10.81 -12.52 2.27
CA HIS A 152 -10.69 -11.27 3.00
C HIS A 152 -11.66 -10.21 2.47
N ILE A 153 -11.79 -10.06 1.17
CA ILE A 153 -12.75 -9.13 0.54
C ILE A 153 -14.18 -9.49 0.94
N ASN A 154 -14.56 -10.77 0.88
CA ASN A 154 -15.89 -11.26 1.27
C ASN A 154 -16.19 -11.06 2.77
N LYS A 155 -15.16 -11.06 3.63
CA LYS A 155 -15.30 -10.71 5.06
C LYS A 155 -15.35 -9.20 5.31
N GLY A 156 -15.38 -8.39 4.26
CA GLY A 156 -15.44 -6.94 4.38
C GLY A 156 -14.11 -6.28 4.79
N HIS A 157 -13.00 -6.99 4.67
CA HIS A 157 -11.68 -6.44 4.97
C HIS A 157 -11.20 -5.50 3.86
N ARG A 158 -10.19 -4.71 4.14
CA ARG A 158 -9.47 -3.89 3.18
C ARG A 158 -8.14 -4.56 2.83
N VAL A 159 -7.83 -4.65 1.54
CA VAL A 159 -6.54 -5.14 1.06
C VAL A 159 -5.73 -3.96 0.56
N LEU A 160 -4.60 -3.66 1.19
CA LEU A 160 -3.71 -2.57 0.84
C LEU A 160 -2.60 -3.08 -0.08
N ILE A 161 -2.44 -2.41 -1.21
CA ILE A 161 -1.49 -2.74 -2.26
C ILE A 161 -0.75 -1.48 -2.69
N TYR A 162 0.57 -1.63 -2.89
CA TYR A 162 1.43 -0.63 -3.50
C TYR A 162 1.82 -1.09 -4.91
N PRO A 163 1.08 -0.69 -5.95
CA PRO A 163 1.29 -1.21 -7.30
C PRO A 163 2.59 -0.75 -7.96
N GLU A 164 3.27 0.24 -7.39
CA GLU A 164 4.64 0.66 -7.75
C GLU A 164 5.72 -0.30 -7.27
N ALA A 165 5.41 -1.22 -6.35
CA ALA A 165 6.21 -2.23 -5.68
C ALA A 165 7.29 -1.66 -4.72
N HIS A 166 8.20 -0.82 -5.19
CA HIS A 166 9.35 -0.32 -4.42
C HIS A 166 9.09 1.03 -3.76
N ILE A 167 9.79 1.32 -2.64
CA ILE A 167 9.66 2.59 -1.93
C ILE A 167 10.64 3.60 -2.52
N TRP A 168 10.09 4.74 -2.99
CA TRP A 168 10.92 5.90 -3.36
C TRP A 168 10.59 7.05 -2.39
N PRO A 169 11.41 7.24 -1.35
CA PRO A 169 11.11 8.19 -0.28
C PRO A 169 10.89 9.60 -0.78
N TYR A 170 9.74 10.18 -0.46
CA TYR A 170 9.33 11.55 -0.82
C TYR A 170 9.24 11.80 -2.33
N CYS A 171 9.11 10.76 -3.15
CA CYS A 171 8.87 10.90 -4.59
C CYS A 171 7.54 11.62 -4.83
N THR A 172 7.55 12.59 -5.73
CA THR A 172 6.35 13.36 -6.10
C THR A 172 5.77 12.97 -7.45
N MET A 173 6.47 12.17 -8.22
CA MET A 173 5.94 11.58 -9.45
C MET A 173 5.25 10.24 -9.13
N ILE A 174 4.29 9.86 -9.96
CA ILE A 174 3.68 8.54 -9.92
C ILE A 174 4.43 7.65 -10.91
N ARG A 175 5.00 6.59 -10.39
CA ARG A 175 5.74 5.60 -11.18
C ARG A 175 4.79 4.64 -11.88
N HIS A 176 5.30 3.88 -12.82
CA HIS A 176 4.51 2.87 -13.52
C HIS A 176 3.88 1.88 -12.53
N LEU A 177 2.58 1.65 -12.69
CA LEU A 177 1.85 0.67 -11.90
C LEU A 177 1.98 -0.71 -12.54
N ARG A 178 2.22 -1.73 -11.73
CA ARG A 178 2.29 -3.12 -12.21
C ARG A 178 0.89 -3.66 -12.51
N PRO A 179 0.52 -3.94 -13.78
CA PRO A 179 -0.85 -4.35 -14.13
C PRO A 179 -1.27 -5.67 -13.47
N GLY A 180 -0.30 -6.54 -13.12
CA GLY A 180 -0.57 -7.79 -12.43
C GLY A 180 -1.32 -7.63 -11.12
N ALA A 181 -1.10 -6.52 -10.40
CA ALA A 181 -1.81 -6.21 -9.16
C ALA A 181 -3.31 -5.96 -9.39
N PHE A 182 -3.70 -5.48 -10.58
CA PHE A 182 -5.09 -5.14 -10.89
C PHE A 182 -5.96 -6.35 -11.29
N ARG A 183 -5.36 -7.53 -11.39
CA ARG A 183 -6.13 -8.79 -11.58
C ARG A 183 -7.00 -9.10 -10.35
N TYR A 184 -6.56 -8.75 -9.14
CA TYR A 184 -7.25 -9.10 -7.90
C TYR A 184 -8.65 -8.47 -7.81
N PRO A 185 -8.85 -7.15 -7.96
CA PRO A 185 -10.19 -6.57 -7.93
C PRO A 185 -11.06 -7.02 -9.11
N ILE A 186 -10.47 -7.39 -10.26
CA ILE A 186 -11.22 -7.95 -11.39
C ILE A 186 -11.77 -9.33 -11.02
N THR A 187 -10.93 -10.21 -10.43
CA THR A 187 -11.34 -11.56 -10.01
C THR A 187 -12.45 -11.51 -8.96
N ASP A 188 -12.36 -10.57 -8.01
CA ASP A 188 -13.33 -10.46 -6.90
C ASP A 188 -14.52 -9.55 -7.24
N ASN A 189 -14.53 -8.93 -8.41
CA ASN A 189 -15.48 -7.86 -8.77
C ASN A 189 -15.63 -6.82 -7.65
N ALA A 190 -14.51 -6.42 -7.07
CA ALA A 190 -14.46 -5.61 -5.87
C ALA A 190 -14.07 -4.16 -6.16
N PRO A 191 -14.60 -3.20 -5.38
CA PRO A 191 -14.27 -1.80 -5.55
C PRO A 191 -12.81 -1.50 -5.18
N VAL A 192 -12.25 -0.52 -5.88
CA VAL A 192 -10.91 0.02 -5.65
C VAL A 192 -11.02 1.45 -5.12
N ILE A 193 -10.37 1.71 -4.00
CA ILE A 193 -10.08 3.06 -3.51
C ILE A 193 -8.63 3.39 -3.85
N VAL A 194 -8.43 4.57 -4.39
CA VAL A 194 -7.10 5.11 -4.68
C VAL A 194 -6.67 6.03 -3.54
N SER A 195 -5.45 5.84 -3.06
CA SER A 195 -4.81 6.68 -2.07
C SER A 195 -3.58 7.32 -2.70
N THR A 196 -3.56 8.64 -2.81
CA THR A 196 -2.39 9.36 -3.34
C THR A 196 -1.78 10.21 -2.24
N THR A 197 -0.56 9.88 -1.85
CA THR A 197 0.24 10.68 -0.92
C THR A 197 1.01 11.75 -1.70
N THR A 198 0.80 13.00 -1.34
CA THR A 198 1.52 14.18 -1.79
C THR A 198 2.14 14.89 -0.61
N PHE A 199 2.92 15.93 -0.84
CA PHE A 199 3.68 16.58 0.21
C PHE A 199 3.43 18.09 0.26
N LYS A 200 3.28 18.62 1.47
CA LYS A 200 3.22 20.08 1.70
C LYS A 200 4.48 20.55 2.42
N LYS A 201 5.11 21.61 1.91
CA LYS A 201 6.28 22.23 2.54
C LYS A 201 5.96 22.67 3.97
N ARG A 202 6.89 22.44 4.90
CA ARG A 202 6.84 22.95 6.27
C ARG A 202 7.86 24.07 6.45
N LYS A 203 7.64 24.95 7.41
CA LYS A 203 8.59 26.03 7.76
C LYS A 203 9.89 25.42 8.31
N GLY A 204 11.03 25.99 7.92
CA GLY A 204 12.37 25.51 8.24
C GLY A 204 12.72 24.19 7.55
N ASN A 205 13.84 23.57 7.92
CA ASN A 205 14.38 22.32 7.32
C ASN A 205 13.67 21.05 7.81
N LYS A 206 12.35 21.13 8.09
CA LYS A 206 11.57 19.97 8.54
C LYS A 206 11.11 19.15 7.33
N LYS A 207 11.12 17.82 7.49
CA LYS A 207 10.50 16.91 6.51
C LYS A 207 9.08 17.38 6.16
N PRO A 208 8.66 17.29 4.89
CA PRO A 208 7.35 17.79 4.46
C PRO A 208 6.21 17.05 5.12
N LYS A 209 5.04 17.69 5.16
CA LYS A 209 3.83 17.10 5.72
C LYS A 209 3.14 16.25 4.65
N PRO A 210 2.84 14.96 4.91
CA PRO A 210 2.06 14.15 3.99
C PRO A 210 0.60 14.64 3.92
N ILE A 211 0.08 14.75 2.70
CA ILE A 211 -1.34 14.95 2.40
C ILE A 211 -1.78 13.74 1.61
N ILE A 212 -2.76 13.00 2.12
CA ILE A 212 -3.23 11.75 1.54
C ILE A 212 -4.64 11.98 0.99
N TYR A 213 -4.81 11.89 -0.31
CA TYR A 213 -6.10 11.97 -0.98
C TYR A 213 -6.69 10.57 -1.14
N LEU A 214 -7.98 10.44 -0.86
CA LEU A 214 -8.73 9.21 -1.12
C LEU A 214 -9.74 9.47 -2.23
N ASP A 215 -9.67 8.69 -3.29
CA ASP A 215 -10.53 8.82 -4.47
C ASP A 215 -11.20 7.48 -4.81
N GLY A 216 -12.32 7.54 -5.54
CA GLY A 216 -13.12 6.39 -5.91
C GLY A 216 -14.47 6.36 -5.16
N PRO A 217 -15.13 5.19 -5.06
CA PRO A 217 -14.66 3.89 -5.53
C PRO A 217 -14.65 3.76 -7.06
N PHE A 218 -13.62 3.11 -7.59
CA PHE A 218 -13.54 2.64 -8.97
C PHE A 218 -13.98 1.18 -9.02
N TYR A 219 -14.71 0.81 -10.04
CA TYR A 219 -15.18 -0.57 -10.24
C TYR A 219 -14.61 -1.13 -11.54
N PRO A 220 -14.35 -2.46 -11.59
CA PRO A 220 -14.10 -3.14 -12.86
C PRO A 220 -15.26 -2.92 -13.82
N ASP A 221 -14.95 -2.69 -15.09
CA ASP A 221 -15.97 -2.60 -16.15
C ASP A 221 -16.28 -3.99 -16.71
N GLU A 222 -17.39 -4.58 -16.25
CA GLU A 222 -17.80 -5.94 -16.64
C GLU A 222 -18.14 -6.09 -18.13
N SER A 223 -18.40 -4.99 -18.84
CA SER A 223 -18.67 -5.01 -20.28
C SER A 223 -17.43 -5.32 -21.12
N LEU A 224 -16.22 -5.12 -20.54
CA LEU A 224 -14.95 -5.34 -21.22
C LEU A 224 -14.45 -6.79 -21.08
N PRO A 225 -13.71 -7.32 -22.06
CA PRO A 225 -12.96 -8.56 -21.90
C PRO A 225 -11.97 -8.48 -20.74
N TYR A 226 -11.61 -9.61 -20.15
CA TYR A 226 -10.79 -9.66 -18.93
C TYR A 226 -9.50 -8.82 -19.00
N ARG A 227 -8.74 -8.93 -20.10
CA ARG A 227 -7.48 -8.19 -20.30
C ARG A 227 -7.72 -6.68 -20.36
N ASP A 228 -8.74 -6.26 -21.10
CA ASP A 228 -9.07 -4.85 -21.28
C ASP A 228 -9.61 -4.25 -19.97
N ARG A 229 -10.33 -5.04 -19.20
CA ARG A 229 -10.81 -4.70 -17.85
C ARG A 229 -9.64 -4.40 -16.90
N VAL A 230 -8.57 -5.22 -16.96
CA VAL A 230 -7.34 -4.98 -16.18
C VAL A 230 -6.66 -3.69 -16.60
N ASN A 231 -6.52 -3.48 -17.92
CA ASN A 231 -5.87 -2.28 -18.47
C ASN A 231 -6.67 -1.01 -18.13
N ASP A 232 -7.97 -1.02 -18.32
CA ASP A 232 -8.88 0.09 -18.01
C ASP A 232 -8.81 0.50 -16.55
N LEU A 233 -8.88 -0.47 -15.63
CA LEU A 233 -8.80 -0.19 -14.20
C LEU A 233 -7.41 0.34 -13.81
N THR A 234 -6.34 -0.21 -14.41
CA THR A 234 -4.96 0.26 -14.18
C THR A 234 -4.82 1.72 -14.60
N GLU A 235 -5.30 2.06 -15.79
CA GLU A 235 -5.23 3.43 -16.34
C GLU A 235 -6.06 4.41 -15.50
N LYS A 236 -7.29 4.06 -15.15
CA LYS A 236 -8.14 4.89 -14.27
C LYS A 236 -7.47 5.21 -12.94
N VAL A 237 -6.83 4.23 -12.33
CA VAL A 237 -6.10 4.41 -11.06
C VAL A 237 -4.84 5.26 -11.27
N TYR A 238 -4.08 4.99 -12.32
CA TYR A 238 -2.87 5.73 -12.65
C TYR A 238 -3.15 7.21 -12.91
N GLU A 239 -4.11 7.51 -13.76
CA GLU A 239 -4.49 8.89 -14.08
C GLU A 239 -5.08 9.63 -12.85
N CYS A 240 -5.82 8.94 -12.00
CA CYS A 240 -6.27 9.48 -10.74
C CYS A 240 -5.10 9.89 -9.83
N MET A 241 -4.09 9.02 -9.68
CA MET A 241 -2.88 9.31 -8.90
C MET A 241 -2.09 10.47 -9.54
N LYS A 242 -1.88 10.45 -10.85
CA LYS A 242 -1.19 11.53 -11.59
C LYS A 242 -1.87 12.88 -11.39
N TYR A 243 -3.19 12.92 -11.51
CA TYR A 243 -3.95 14.15 -11.29
C TYR A 243 -3.70 14.72 -9.89
N ARG A 244 -3.65 13.88 -8.85
CA ARG A 244 -3.34 14.35 -7.48
C ARG A 244 -1.89 14.81 -7.36
N ALA A 245 -0.96 14.06 -7.93
CA ALA A 245 0.47 14.36 -7.89
C ALA A 245 0.86 15.62 -8.66
N SER A 246 0.14 15.97 -9.76
CA SER A 246 0.41 17.14 -10.59
C SER A 246 0.00 18.48 -9.97
N LYS A 247 -0.65 18.48 -8.80
CA LYS A 247 -1.05 19.73 -8.15
C LYS A 247 0.18 20.57 -7.78
N LYS A 248 0.11 21.89 -8.03
CA LYS A 248 1.21 22.86 -7.82
C LYS A 248 1.73 22.90 -6.37
N ASP A 249 0.92 22.50 -5.40
CA ASP A 249 1.27 22.47 -3.99
C ASP A 249 1.97 21.15 -3.56
N ASN A 250 2.15 20.19 -4.48
CA ASN A 250 2.92 18.98 -4.23
C ASN A 250 4.43 19.30 -4.19
N TYR A 251 4.96 19.42 -2.97
CA TYR A 251 6.30 19.89 -2.73
C TYR A 251 7.36 18.80 -2.94
N SER A 252 8.23 18.99 -3.93
CA SER A 252 9.41 18.12 -4.16
C SER A 252 10.46 18.34 -3.07
N TYR A 253 10.53 17.42 -2.11
CA TYR A 253 11.56 17.40 -1.07
C TYR A 253 12.84 16.68 -1.55
N ILE A 254 12.67 15.60 -2.30
CA ILE A 254 13.71 14.88 -3.03
C ILE A 254 13.36 14.94 -4.51
N ILE A 255 14.36 15.20 -5.35
CA ILE A 255 14.22 15.21 -6.81
C ILE A 255 14.76 13.89 -7.33
N TYR A 256 13.94 13.14 -8.06
CA TYR A 256 14.35 11.92 -8.76
C TYR A 256 14.59 12.24 -10.23
N LYS A 257 15.77 11.90 -10.76
CA LYS A 257 16.12 12.05 -12.17
C LYS A 257 16.61 10.72 -12.73
N LYS A 258 16.27 10.42 -13.97
CA LYS A 258 16.83 9.28 -14.66
C LYS A 258 18.30 9.53 -14.97
N LYS A 259 19.15 8.53 -14.82
CA LYS A 259 20.56 8.65 -15.23
C LYS A 259 20.61 8.82 -16.76
N GLY A 260 21.30 9.87 -17.21
CA GLY A 260 21.38 10.22 -18.63
C GLY A 260 20.44 11.30 -19.12
N ASP A 261 19.49 11.75 -18.28
CA ASP A 261 18.64 12.92 -18.55
C ASP A 261 19.28 14.16 -17.90
N GLU A 262 20.47 14.57 -18.38
CA GLU A 262 21.15 15.80 -17.98
C GLU A 262 20.66 17.01 -18.81
#